data_40a2caaa9003063b049756145663a147
#
_entry.id   40a2caaa9003063b049756145663a147
#
_cell.length_a   1.000
_cell.length_b   1.000
_cell.length_c   1.000
_cell.angle_alpha   90.00
_cell.angle_beta   90.00
_cell.angle_gamma   90.00
#
_symmetry.space_group_name_H-M   'P 1'
#
loop_
_entity.id
_entity.type
_entity.pdbx_description
1 polymer ?
#
loop_
_entity_poly.entity_id
_entity_poly.type
_entity_poly.pdbx_seq_one_letter_code
_entity_poly.pdbx_strand_id
1 'polypeptide(L)'
;MRRSWFIAAIVIGIVSIVVAALVMRLTEDDNGQPSATAWADSVCTSFTTWRSSITAVSDVSGDTLTPESLQQSLADATTATETLVDDLQALGSPDLDSGDALKQQLDSAAAEIESSFGTLKQGAEDAADASSPSDFLQALAALAPQFQALLDTTQTTVEDLQSANVGEDAKTELQQAFSNAASCQQLQAEG
;
A
#
# COMPACT_ATOMS: atom_id res chain seq x y z
N MET A 1 8.10 9.33 33.02
CA MET A 1 8.40 7.97 32.59
C MET A 1 7.62 7.47 31.35
N ARG A 2 6.72 8.27 30.73
CA ARG A 2 5.94 7.88 29.53
C ARG A 2 6.63 8.17 28.19
N ARG A 3 7.63 9.05 28.16
CA ARG A 3 8.31 9.48 26.90
C ARG A 3 9.27 8.46 26.32
N SER A 4 9.79 7.54 27.13
CA SER A 4 10.78 6.53 26.66
C SER A 4 10.15 5.35 25.92
N TRP A 5 8.84 5.12 26.07
CA TRP A 5 8.17 3.99 25.42
C TRP A 5 7.83 4.29 23.95
N PHE A 6 7.54 5.52 23.60
CA PHE A 6 7.27 5.93 22.22
C PHE A 6 8.51 5.84 21.32
N ILE A 7 9.70 6.16 21.86
CA ILE A 7 10.96 6.05 21.12
C ILE A 7 11.31 4.58 20.82
N ALA A 8 11.01 3.66 21.75
CA ALA A 8 11.25 2.23 21.55
C ALA A 8 10.34 1.63 20.45
N ALA A 9 9.09 2.08 20.32
CA ALA A 9 8.17 1.61 19.30
C ALA A 9 8.59 2.06 17.88
N ILE A 10 9.08 3.29 17.74
CA ILE A 10 9.56 3.83 16.45
C ILE A 10 10.84 3.11 15.99
N VAL A 11 11.76 2.82 16.92
CA VAL A 11 13.01 2.11 16.58
C VAL A 11 12.73 0.66 16.14
N ILE A 12 11.75 -0.01 16.72
CA ILE A 12 11.35 -1.37 16.33
C ILE A 12 10.73 -1.37 14.91
N GLY A 13 9.94 -0.36 14.57
CA GLY A 13 9.36 -0.20 13.22
C GLY A 13 10.44 -0.04 12.14
N ILE A 14 11.44 0.81 12.38
CA ILE A 14 12.53 1.07 11.43
C ILE A 14 13.43 -0.16 11.26
N VAL A 15 13.69 -0.91 12.31
CA VAL A 15 14.50 -2.14 12.26
C VAL A 15 13.77 -3.23 11.45
N SER A 16 12.45 -3.31 11.51
CA SER A 16 11.67 -4.29 10.74
C SER A 16 11.73 -4.01 9.23
N ILE A 17 11.69 -2.74 8.82
CA ILE A 17 11.80 -2.34 7.41
C ILE A 17 13.21 -2.63 6.87
N VAL A 18 14.25 -2.37 7.65
CA VAL A 18 15.65 -2.65 7.24
C VAL A 18 15.91 -4.15 7.12
N VAL A 19 15.31 -4.98 7.98
CA VAL A 19 15.46 -6.45 7.92
C VAL A 19 14.72 -7.02 6.69
N ALA A 20 13.54 -6.50 6.34
CA ALA A 20 12.83 -6.90 5.11
C ALA A 20 13.65 -6.58 3.86
N ALA A 21 14.23 -5.37 3.76
CA ALA A 21 15.10 -4.99 2.66
C ALA A 21 16.41 -5.81 2.57
N LEU A 22 16.89 -6.35 3.70
CA LEU A 22 18.09 -7.19 3.71
C LEU A 22 17.81 -8.64 3.29
N VAL A 23 16.62 -9.16 3.60
CA VAL A 23 16.21 -10.52 3.21
C VAL A 23 15.96 -10.60 1.70
N MET A 24 15.45 -9.53 1.06
CA MET A 24 15.24 -9.48 -0.40
C MET A 24 16.53 -9.67 -1.21
N ARG A 25 17.70 -9.29 -0.68
CA ARG A 25 18.97 -9.45 -1.39
C ARG A 25 19.52 -10.89 -1.39
N LEU A 26 18.90 -11.82 -0.68
CA LEU A 26 19.39 -13.21 -0.56
C LEU A 26 18.65 -14.18 -1.49
N THR A 27 17.67 -13.72 -2.27
CA THR A 27 16.87 -14.53 -3.20
C THR A 27 16.93 -14.02 -4.64
N GLU A 28 17.99 -13.26 -4.98
CA GLU A 28 18.27 -12.88 -6.36
C GLU A 28 18.81 -14.12 -7.11
N ASP A 29 18.14 -14.50 -8.18
CA ASP A 29 18.66 -15.48 -9.12
C ASP A 29 19.87 -14.92 -9.88
N ASP A 30 20.62 -15.78 -10.57
CA ASP A 30 21.88 -15.45 -11.28
C ASP A 30 21.78 -14.25 -12.27
N ASN A 31 20.56 -13.82 -12.62
CA ASN A 31 20.29 -12.67 -13.49
C ASN A 31 20.03 -11.35 -12.74
N GLY A 32 20.08 -11.35 -11.40
CA GLY A 32 19.81 -10.14 -10.58
C GLY A 32 18.33 -9.73 -10.53
N GLN A 33 17.42 -10.55 -11.07
CA GLN A 33 15.98 -10.36 -10.99
C GLN A 33 15.43 -11.14 -9.77
N PRO A 34 14.40 -10.62 -9.07
CA PRO A 34 13.77 -11.37 -7.99
C PRO A 34 12.99 -12.55 -8.55
N SER A 35 13.03 -13.71 -7.87
CA SER A 35 12.14 -14.81 -8.21
C SER A 35 10.66 -14.37 -8.13
N ALA A 36 9.78 -15.04 -8.88
CA ALA A 36 8.35 -14.72 -8.90
C ALA A 36 7.75 -14.68 -7.49
N THR A 37 8.15 -15.60 -6.61
CA THR A 37 7.67 -15.65 -5.21
C THR A 37 8.19 -14.47 -4.39
N ALA A 38 9.46 -14.12 -4.50
CA ALA A 38 10.04 -12.98 -3.78
C ALA A 38 9.42 -11.66 -4.27
N TRP A 39 9.15 -11.55 -5.56
CA TRP A 39 8.48 -10.39 -6.14
C TRP A 39 7.04 -10.25 -5.65
N ALA A 40 6.25 -11.33 -5.69
CA ALA A 40 4.88 -11.35 -5.19
C ALA A 40 4.81 -11.01 -3.69
N ASP A 41 5.72 -11.57 -2.87
CA ASP A 41 5.80 -11.28 -1.44
C ASP A 41 6.12 -9.80 -1.19
N SER A 42 7.00 -9.20 -1.99
CA SER A 42 7.34 -7.78 -1.91
C SER A 42 6.14 -6.89 -2.26
N VAL A 43 5.45 -7.17 -3.36
CA VAL A 43 4.22 -6.45 -3.76
C VAL A 43 3.19 -6.49 -2.64
N CYS A 44 2.87 -7.67 -2.13
CA CYS A 44 1.87 -7.82 -1.08
C CYS A 44 2.31 -7.21 0.26
N THR A 45 3.61 -7.24 0.58
CA THR A 45 4.16 -6.58 1.77
C THR A 45 3.97 -5.06 1.70
N SER A 46 4.28 -4.44 0.57
CA SER A 46 4.09 -3.01 0.36
C SER A 46 2.61 -2.62 0.52
N PHE A 47 1.69 -3.37 -0.08
CA PHE A 47 0.26 -3.14 0.08
C PHE A 47 -0.23 -3.34 1.52
N THR A 48 0.19 -4.39 2.21
CA THR A 48 -0.20 -4.66 3.60
C THR A 48 0.29 -3.55 4.53
N THR A 49 1.54 -3.10 4.35
CA THR A 49 2.14 -2.02 5.12
C THR A 49 1.39 -0.71 4.92
N TRP A 50 1.12 -0.37 3.66
CA TRP A 50 0.36 0.83 3.32
C TRP A 50 -1.06 0.77 3.89
N ARG A 51 -1.78 -0.34 3.69
CA ARG A 51 -3.14 -0.53 4.19
C ARG A 51 -3.21 -0.38 5.72
N SER A 52 -2.26 -0.95 6.44
CA SER A 52 -2.16 -0.81 7.90
C SER A 52 -1.93 0.65 8.31
N SER A 53 -1.12 1.39 7.57
CA SER A 53 -0.87 2.81 7.83
C SER A 53 -2.12 3.66 7.58
N ILE A 54 -2.84 3.40 6.48
CA ILE A 54 -4.06 4.11 6.10
C ILE A 54 -5.22 3.81 7.06
N THR A 55 -5.38 2.55 7.48
CA THR A 55 -6.43 2.20 8.47
C THR A 55 -6.16 2.79 9.84
N ALA A 56 -4.91 2.86 10.27
CA ALA A 56 -4.54 3.53 11.53
C ALA A 56 -4.91 5.02 11.53
N VAL A 57 -4.86 5.67 10.36
CA VAL A 57 -5.30 7.06 10.18
C VAL A 57 -6.82 7.18 10.30
N SER A 58 -7.58 6.20 9.82
CA SER A 58 -9.06 6.21 9.88
C SER A 58 -9.64 5.80 11.23
N ASP A 59 -8.84 5.20 12.12
CA ASP A 59 -9.24 4.85 13.49
C ASP A 59 -9.35 6.05 14.45
N VAL A 60 -9.14 7.28 13.95
CA VAL A 60 -9.40 8.50 14.73
C VAL A 60 -10.91 8.60 14.97
N SER A 61 -11.33 8.19 16.17
CA SER A 61 -12.74 8.10 16.57
C SER A 61 -13.45 9.45 16.50
N GLY A 62 -14.71 9.45 16.05
CA GLY A 62 -15.51 10.63 15.75
C GLY A 62 -15.59 11.74 16.79
N ASP A 63 -15.35 11.45 18.09
CA ASP A 63 -15.34 12.45 19.17
C ASP A 63 -14.06 13.30 19.22
N THR A 64 -12.99 12.88 18.49
CA THR A 64 -11.68 13.56 18.44
C THR A 64 -11.35 14.11 17.06
N LEU A 65 -12.26 13.98 16.11
CA LEU A 65 -12.04 14.39 14.73
C LEU A 65 -12.21 15.91 14.62
N THR A 66 -11.07 16.58 14.50
CA THR A 66 -10.99 18.03 14.27
C THR A 66 -10.30 18.31 12.95
N PRO A 67 -10.45 19.51 12.36
CA PRO A 67 -9.70 19.89 11.17
C PRO A 67 -8.18 19.70 11.33
N GLU A 68 -7.63 19.98 12.51
CA GLU A 68 -6.20 19.81 12.79
C GLU A 68 -5.80 18.33 12.84
N SER A 69 -6.63 17.47 13.46
CA SER A 69 -6.35 16.03 13.48
C SER A 69 -6.48 15.41 12.09
N LEU A 70 -7.42 15.88 11.28
CA LEU A 70 -7.56 15.48 9.88
C LEU A 70 -6.33 15.84 9.05
N GLN A 71 -5.80 17.06 9.20
CA GLN A 71 -4.58 17.51 8.52
C GLN A 71 -3.38 16.65 8.90
N GLN A 72 -3.23 16.30 10.18
CA GLN A 72 -2.15 15.40 10.63
C GLN A 72 -2.30 14.01 10.00
N SER A 73 -3.50 13.43 10.07
CA SER A 73 -3.80 12.13 9.48
C SER A 73 -3.55 12.11 7.97
N LEU A 74 -3.87 13.21 7.29
CA LEU A 74 -3.63 13.38 5.86
C LEU A 74 -2.14 13.44 5.52
N ALA A 75 -1.33 14.08 6.36
CA ALA A 75 0.13 14.11 6.19
C ALA A 75 0.74 12.71 6.36
N ASP A 76 0.28 11.95 7.35
CA ASP A 76 0.73 10.58 7.59
C ASP A 76 0.31 9.64 6.43
N ALA A 77 -0.93 9.78 5.94
CA ALA A 77 -1.43 9.04 4.79
C ALA A 77 -0.68 9.41 3.49
N THR A 78 -0.32 10.68 3.31
CA THR A 78 0.49 11.13 2.17
C THR A 78 1.85 10.43 2.18
N THR A 79 2.54 10.47 3.32
CA THR A 79 3.84 9.80 3.47
C THR A 79 3.75 8.29 3.22
N ALA A 80 2.70 7.63 3.72
CA ALA A 80 2.50 6.20 3.51
C ALA A 80 2.26 5.87 2.04
N THR A 81 1.50 6.72 1.32
CA THR A 81 1.19 6.50 -0.10
C THR A 81 2.41 6.78 -0.99
N GLU A 82 3.19 7.82 -0.71
CA GLU A 82 4.47 8.08 -1.39
C GLU A 82 5.43 6.91 -1.20
N THR A 83 5.54 6.38 0.02
CA THR A 83 6.36 5.20 0.31
C THR A 83 5.89 3.98 -0.47
N LEU A 84 4.58 3.71 -0.54
CA LEU A 84 4.05 2.61 -1.35
C LEU A 84 4.44 2.75 -2.81
N VAL A 85 4.22 3.94 -3.41
CA VAL A 85 4.54 4.19 -4.82
C VAL A 85 6.03 4.00 -5.10
N ASP A 86 6.89 4.54 -4.23
CA ASP A 86 8.33 4.38 -4.33
C ASP A 86 8.76 2.91 -4.22
N ASP A 87 8.21 2.17 -3.27
CA ASP A 87 8.48 0.74 -3.09
C ASP A 87 8.07 -0.07 -4.32
N LEU A 88 6.86 0.14 -4.85
CA LEU A 88 6.36 -0.57 -6.04
C LEU A 88 7.18 -0.22 -7.30
N GLN A 89 7.58 1.04 -7.45
CA GLN A 89 8.42 1.48 -8.57
C GLN A 89 9.86 0.94 -8.46
N ALA A 90 10.38 0.79 -7.24
CA ALA A 90 11.71 0.23 -6.99
C ALA A 90 11.79 -1.28 -7.21
N LEU A 91 10.66 -2.00 -7.21
CA LEU A 91 10.61 -3.41 -7.56
C LEU A 91 11.02 -3.59 -9.02
N GLY A 92 12.02 -4.45 -9.27
CA GLY A 92 12.38 -4.87 -10.62
C GLY A 92 11.30 -5.77 -11.25
N SER A 93 11.52 -6.16 -12.50
CA SER A 93 10.72 -7.19 -13.15
C SER A 93 11.00 -8.54 -12.47
N PRO A 94 9.96 -9.38 -12.22
CA PRO A 94 10.19 -10.75 -11.75
C PRO A 94 10.90 -11.58 -12.81
N ASP A 95 11.64 -12.61 -12.38
CA ASP A 95 12.30 -13.56 -13.29
C ASP A 95 11.27 -14.52 -13.91
N LEU A 96 10.55 -14.00 -14.90
CA LEU A 96 9.53 -14.66 -15.71
C LEU A 96 9.62 -14.17 -17.14
N ASP A 97 9.26 -15.00 -18.13
CA ASP A 97 9.26 -14.62 -19.55
C ASP A 97 8.49 -13.33 -19.87
N SER A 98 7.50 -12.97 -19.05
CA SER A 98 6.70 -11.75 -19.18
C SER A 98 6.90 -10.77 -18.00
N GLY A 99 8.02 -10.85 -17.30
CA GLY A 99 8.31 -10.04 -16.11
C GLY A 99 8.19 -8.53 -16.36
N ASP A 100 8.67 -8.06 -17.50
CA ASP A 100 8.58 -6.64 -17.88
C ASP A 100 7.13 -6.17 -18.07
N ALA A 101 6.25 -7.01 -18.59
CA ALA A 101 4.83 -6.69 -18.73
C ALA A 101 4.15 -6.59 -17.36
N LEU A 102 4.49 -7.48 -16.43
CA LEU A 102 4.02 -7.42 -15.03
C LEU A 102 4.51 -6.15 -14.34
N LYS A 103 5.76 -5.79 -14.53
CA LYS A 103 6.32 -4.54 -13.99
C LYS A 103 5.57 -3.31 -14.52
N GLN A 104 5.30 -3.24 -15.81
CA GLN A 104 4.52 -2.15 -16.40
C GLN A 104 3.09 -2.08 -15.85
N GLN A 105 2.45 -3.23 -15.61
CA GLN A 105 1.13 -3.29 -14.99
C GLN A 105 1.18 -2.79 -13.54
N LEU A 106 2.19 -3.19 -12.77
CA LEU A 106 2.41 -2.72 -11.41
C LEU A 106 2.67 -1.19 -11.35
N ASP A 107 3.50 -0.66 -12.27
CA ASP A 107 3.76 0.77 -12.36
C ASP A 107 2.49 1.57 -12.71
N SER A 108 1.65 1.01 -13.57
CA SER A 108 0.35 1.62 -13.91
C SER A 108 -0.59 1.65 -12.71
N ALA A 109 -0.63 0.57 -11.93
CA ALA A 109 -1.43 0.48 -10.70
C ALA A 109 -0.91 1.46 -9.62
N ALA A 110 0.41 1.60 -9.47
CA ALA A 110 1.01 2.58 -8.56
C ALA A 110 0.60 4.01 -8.92
N ALA A 111 0.63 4.37 -10.21
CA ALA A 111 0.19 5.67 -10.69
C ALA A 111 -1.32 5.91 -10.48
N GLU A 112 -2.15 4.89 -10.62
CA GLU A 112 -3.58 4.96 -10.35
C GLU A 112 -3.87 5.19 -8.85
N ILE A 113 -3.16 4.49 -7.97
CA ILE A 113 -3.25 4.67 -6.51
C ILE A 113 -2.85 6.10 -6.14
N GLU A 114 -1.73 6.60 -6.66
CA GLU A 114 -1.26 7.97 -6.43
C GLU A 114 -2.31 9.01 -6.86
N SER A 115 -2.88 8.85 -8.05
CA SER A 115 -3.91 9.74 -8.60
C SER A 115 -5.20 9.71 -7.77
N SER A 116 -5.66 8.51 -7.37
CA SER A 116 -6.86 8.32 -6.55
C SER A 116 -6.67 8.89 -5.15
N PHE A 117 -5.49 8.68 -4.56
CA PHE A 117 -5.13 9.28 -3.29
C PHE A 117 -5.06 10.82 -3.38
N GLY A 118 -4.51 11.37 -4.47
CA GLY A 118 -4.47 12.82 -4.71
C GLY A 118 -5.88 13.44 -4.72
N THR A 119 -6.86 12.76 -5.30
CA THR A 119 -8.27 13.18 -5.29
C THR A 119 -8.86 13.14 -3.89
N LEU A 120 -8.61 12.06 -3.13
CA LEU A 120 -9.04 11.91 -1.74
C LEU A 120 -8.43 13.00 -0.85
N LYS A 121 -7.12 13.27 -1.03
CA LYS A 121 -6.39 14.31 -0.31
C LYS A 121 -7.01 15.68 -0.52
N GLN A 122 -7.29 16.06 -1.76
CA GLN A 122 -7.93 17.32 -2.07
C GLN A 122 -9.30 17.45 -1.38
N GLY A 123 -10.12 16.42 -1.44
CA GLY A 123 -11.41 16.41 -0.75
C GLY A 123 -11.29 16.52 0.77
N ALA A 124 -10.24 15.93 1.37
CA ALA A 124 -9.97 16.04 2.80
C ALA A 124 -9.46 17.43 3.20
N GLU A 125 -8.65 18.08 2.37
CA GLU A 125 -8.24 19.49 2.53
C GLU A 125 -9.45 20.42 2.46
N ASP A 126 -10.32 20.24 1.48
CA ASP A 126 -11.57 21.01 1.35
C ASP A 126 -12.50 20.80 2.58
N ALA A 127 -12.53 19.56 3.14
CA ALA A 127 -13.27 19.28 4.36
C ALA A 127 -12.67 20.02 5.57
N ALA A 128 -11.34 20.04 5.71
CA ALA A 128 -10.66 20.72 6.81
C ALA A 128 -10.89 22.24 6.79
N ASP A 129 -11.12 22.82 5.62
CA ASP A 129 -11.39 24.25 5.40
C ASP A 129 -12.89 24.60 5.54
N ALA A 130 -13.75 23.64 5.91
CA ALA A 130 -15.19 23.86 6.01
C ALA A 130 -15.54 24.94 7.04
N SER A 131 -16.49 25.84 6.69
CA SER A 131 -16.85 27.00 7.49
C SER A 131 -17.69 26.67 8.73
N SER A 132 -18.26 25.48 8.83
CA SER A 132 -19.07 25.03 9.97
C SER A 132 -18.86 23.56 10.30
N PRO A 133 -19.09 23.13 11.56
CA PRO A 133 -19.01 21.72 11.94
C PRO A 133 -19.92 20.80 11.13
N SER A 134 -21.09 21.29 10.71
CA SER A 134 -22.01 20.50 9.87
C SER A 134 -21.46 20.28 8.47
N ASP A 135 -20.85 21.29 7.86
CA ASP A 135 -20.24 21.20 6.53
C ASP A 135 -19.01 20.27 6.57
N PHE A 136 -18.22 20.36 7.64
CA PHE A 136 -17.10 19.47 7.89
C PHE A 136 -17.54 17.99 7.94
N LEU A 137 -18.56 17.67 8.75
CA LEU A 137 -19.08 16.29 8.84
C LEU A 137 -19.68 15.80 7.53
N GLN A 138 -20.35 16.67 6.78
CA GLN A 138 -20.92 16.31 5.47
C GLN A 138 -19.79 16.03 4.45
N ALA A 139 -18.75 16.85 4.43
CA ALA A 139 -17.60 16.65 3.56
C ALA A 139 -16.88 15.35 3.88
N LEU A 140 -16.64 15.05 5.16
CA LEU A 140 -16.06 13.77 5.59
C LEU A 140 -16.89 12.56 5.15
N ALA A 141 -18.24 12.65 5.28
CA ALA A 141 -19.11 11.57 4.83
C ALA A 141 -19.01 11.32 3.32
N ALA A 142 -18.73 12.35 2.53
CA ALA A 142 -18.52 12.25 1.09
C ALA A 142 -17.18 11.60 0.71
N LEU A 143 -16.19 11.57 1.61
CA LEU A 143 -14.89 10.92 1.39
C LEU A 143 -14.93 9.40 1.62
N ALA A 144 -15.86 8.91 2.44
CA ALA A 144 -15.92 7.50 2.83
C ALA A 144 -15.97 6.54 1.61
N PRO A 145 -16.80 6.76 0.57
CA PRO A 145 -16.79 5.88 -0.60
C PRO A 145 -15.51 5.97 -1.43
N GLN A 146 -14.84 7.13 -1.46
CA GLN A 146 -13.55 7.29 -2.15
C GLN A 146 -12.44 6.53 -1.43
N PHE A 147 -12.46 6.55 -0.10
CA PHE A 147 -11.55 5.79 0.72
C PHE A 147 -11.72 4.27 0.52
N GLN A 148 -12.95 3.78 0.51
CA GLN A 148 -13.23 2.37 0.21
C GLN A 148 -12.74 1.99 -1.19
N ALA A 149 -13.04 2.79 -2.20
CA ALA A 149 -12.57 2.55 -3.56
C ALA A 149 -11.03 2.49 -3.65
N LEU A 150 -10.32 3.33 -2.90
CA LEU A 150 -8.86 3.30 -2.83
C LEU A 150 -8.33 2.01 -2.21
N LEU A 151 -8.95 1.51 -1.13
CA LEU A 151 -8.60 0.22 -0.53
C LEU A 151 -8.91 -0.95 -1.48
N ASP A 152 -10.04 -0.92 -2.17
CA ASP A 152 -10.44 -1.95 -3.14
C ASP A 152 -9.46 -1.99 -4.33
N THR A 153 -8.87 -0.86 -4.73
CA THR A 153 -7.88 -0.81 -5.81
C THR A 153 -6.68 -1.69 -5.50
N THR A 154 -6.22 -1.79 -4.24
CA THR A 154 -5.08 -2.65 -3.88
C THR A 154 -5.40 -4.12 -4.06
N GLN A 155 -6.59 -4.56 -3.67
CA GLN A 155 -7.04 -5.94 -3.86
C GLN A 155 -7.18 -6.26 -5.35
N THR A 156 -7.85 -5.39 -6.11
CA THR A 156 -8.02 -5.53 -7.55
C THR A 156 -6.67 -5.59 -8.25
N THR A 157 -5.68 -4.77 -7.85
CA THR A 157 -4.33 -4.81 -8.42
C THR A 157 -3.69 -6.19 -8.24
N VAL A 158 -3.79 -6.79 -7.05
CA VAL A 158 -3.23 -8.13 -6.81
C VAL A 158 -3.95 -9.20 -7.63
N GLU A 159 -5.28 -9.13 -7.75
CA GLU A 159 -6.09 -10.04 -8.58
C GLU A 159 -5.73 -9.90 -10.07
N ASP A 160 -5.55 -8.67 -10.55
CA ASP A 160 -5.18 -8.38 -11.94
C ASP A 160 -3.77 -8.89 -12.25
N LEU A 161 -2.82 -8.72 -11.34
CA LEU A 161 -1.48 -9.29 -11.48
C LEU A 161 -1.51 -10.83 -11.52
N GLN A 162 -2.29 -11.47 -10.65
CA GLN A 162 -2.46 -12.94 -10.65
C GLN A 162 -3.12 -13.47 -11.92
N SER A 163 -4.00 -12.68 -12.54
CA SER A 163 -4.74 -13.04 -13.76
C SER A 163 -4.11 -12.49 -15.02
N ALA A 164 -2.94 -11.86 -14.93
CA ALA A 164 -2.24 -11.26 -16.07
C ALA A 164 -2.06 -12.24 -17.22
N ASN A 165 -2.16 -11.74 -18.45
CA ASN A 165 -2.02 -12.56 -19.66
C ASN A 165 -0.54 -12.72 -20.03
N VAL A 166 0.15 -13.58 -19.30
CA VAL A 166 1.61 -13.77 -19.34
C VAL A 166 2.05 -15.13 -19.87
N GLY A 167 1.25 -15.79 -20.69
CA GLY A 167 1.51 -17.16 -21.13
C GLY A 167 1.18 -18.21 -20.05
N GLU A 168 0.90 -19.43 -20.47
CA GLU A 168 0.35 -20.49 -19.59
C GLU A 168 1.31 -20.90 -18.46
N ASP A 169 2.59 -21.09 -18.79
CA ASP A 169 3.60 -21.52 -17.80
C ASP A 169 3.90 -20.41 -16.79
N ALA A 170 4.16 -19.19 -17.27
CA ALA A 170 4.39 -18.02 -16.43
C ALA A 170 3.17 -17.68 -15.54
N LYS A 171 1.96 -17.86 -16.07
CA LYS A 171 0.73 -17.66 -15.31
C LYS A 171 0.61 -18.65 -14.15
N THR A 172 0.92 -19.92 -14.40
CA THR A 172 0.89 -20.94 -13.36
C THR A 172 1.91 -20.64 -12.26
N GLU A 173 3.12 -20.26 -12.64
CA GLU A 173 4.19 -19.89 -11.72
C GLU A 173 3.81 -18.64 -10.90
N LEU A 174 3.27 -17.62 -11.55
CA LEU A 174 2.81 -16.39 -10.90
C LEU A 174 1.69 -16.66 -9.87
N GLN A 175 0.70 -17.47 -10.24
CA GLN A 175 -0.38 -17.86 -9.31
C GLN A 175 0.16 -18.63 -8.10
N GLN A 176 1.14 -19.52 -8.31
CA GLN A 176 1.81 -20.22 -7.22
C GLN A 176 2.62 -19.25 -6.35
N ALA A 177 3.30 -18.29 -6.96
CA ALA A 177 4.06 -17.26 -6.26
C ALA A 177 3.17 -16.46 -5.30
N PHE A 178 2.06 -15.92 -5.78
CA PHE A 178 1.10 -15.18 -4.95
C PHE A 178 0.42 -16.05 -3.88
N SER A 179 0.10 -17.29 -4.19
CA SER A 179 -0.53 -18.21 -3.20
C SER A 179 0.44 -18.68 -2.12
N ASN A 180 1.74 -18.74 -2.42
CA ASN A 180 2.78 -19.16 -1.46
C ASN A 180 3.36 -17.99 -0.65
N ALA A 181 3.23 -16.76 -1.11
CA ALA A 181 3.70 -15.57 -0.42
C ALA A 181 2.86 -15.31 0.85
N ALA A 182 3.51 -15.28 2.01
CA ALA A 182 2.82 -15.13 3.30
C ALA A 182 2.12 -13.77 3.42
N SER A 183 2.72 -12.70 2.90
CA SER A 183 2.16 -11.36 2.88
C SER A 183 0.89 -11.27 2.03
N CYS A 184 0.82 -12.02 0.91
CA CYS A 184 -0.36 -12.08 0.07
C CYS A 184 -1.52 -12.81 0.75
N GLN A 185 -1.24 -13.89 1.49
CA GLN A 185 -2.25 -14.58 2.30
C GLN A 185 -2.81 -13.67 3.41
N GLN A 186 -1.95 -12.86 4.03
CA GLN A 186 -2.38 -11.88 5.03
C GLN A 186 -3.25 -10.80 4.39
N LEU A 187 -2.84 -10.23 3.27
CA LEU A 187 -3.60 -9.20 2.55
C LEU A 187 -5.02 -9.67 2.18
N GLN A 188 -5.16 -10.93 1.72
CA GLN A 188 -6.45 -11.54 1.41
C GLN A 188 -7.32 -11.81 2.65
N ALA A 189 -6.71 -12.09 3.79
CA ALA A 189 -7.45 -12.33 5.04
C ALA A 189 -8.02 -11.04 5.67
N GLU A 190 -7.46 -9.89 5.32
CA GLU A 190 -7.85 -8.57 5.81
C GLU A 190 -8.86 -7.84 4.89
N GLY A 191 -9.17 -8.40 3.72
CA GLY A 191 -10.17 -7.91 2.74
C GLY A 191 -11.51 -8.54 2.99
#